data_51902376c29840e925ee174f49906039
#
_entry.id   51902376c29840e925ee174f49906039
#
_cell.length_a   1.000
_cell.length_b   1.000
_cell.length_c   1.000
_cell.angle_alpha   90.00
_cell.angle_beta   90.00
_cell.angle_gamma   90.00
#
_symmetry.space_group_name_H-M   'P 1'
#
loop_
_entity.id
_entity.type
_entity.pdbx_description
1 polymer ?
#
loop_
_entity_poly.entity_id
_entity_poly.type
_entity_poly.pdbx_seq_one_letter_code
_entity_poly.pdbx_strand_id
1 'polypeptide(L)'
;MAEHFDALETRSPDSREADLCGRLPGLVAAALNAPAWRRHLGDIDARAIDSRAELARLPLLRKGDLVSLQKAEPPLAGFVHSLAPFGRLFTSPGPIYEPEGLHDDPWRAGRAIFAAGVRRGDIVLNTFSYHLTPGGLMFDAGARAVGCLVIPAGPGNTEQQLDVMAQLKPTTYAGTPDFLKILLDAAAAGGRDVSSLRRACVSGAAFPPSLQAEIKRRGIDAYQTYATGDLGCVAYESQAREGLIVTEDVLLEIVRPGTGDPVAPGEVGEVVVTSFDHDHPWIRLALGDLSAALPGVSPCGRTNMRIKGWMGRADQTTKIKGMFVRPEQVAEVARRHGELGRLRLVVTREGEIDLMTLKAECTLPSEALSRAIAETLRSITKLGGAVELIAPGALPNDGKVIEDARQQK
;
A
#
# COMPACT_ATOMS: atom_id res chain seq x y z
N MET A 1 -3.46 21.16 22.51
CA MET A 1 -2.71 21.41 21.26
C MET A 1 -2.58 20.07 20.55
N ALA A 2 -2.88 19.99 19.27
CA ALA A 2 -2.55 18.82 18.49
C ALA A 2 -1.03 18.73 18.42
N GLU A 3 -0.47 17.78 19.10
CA GLU A 3 0.96 17.56 19.09
C GLU A 3 1.32 16.78 17.81
N HIS A 4 2.42 17.15 17.20
CA HIS A 4 2.94 16.53 15.99
C HIS A 4 4.32 15.96 16.28
N PHE A 5 4.71 14.92 15.56
CA PHE A 5 6.01 14.28 15.75
C PHE A 5 7.15 15.25 15.41
N ASP A 6 6.99 15.96 14.29
CA ASP A 6 7.90 17.01 13.87
C ASP A 6 7.16 18.13 13.09
N ALA A 7 7.89 19.19 12.72
CA ALA A 7 7.34 20.30 11.98
C ALA A 7 6.97 19.97 10.52
N LEU A 8 7.50 18.89 9.96
CA LEU A 8 7.20 18.48 8.58
C LEU A 8 5.72 18.09 8.42
N GLU A 9 5.11 17.51 9.46
CA GLU A 9 3.70 17.08 9.43
C GLU A 9 2.72 18.25 9.22
N THR A 10 3.11 19.49 9.54
CA THR A 10 2.25 20.69 9.49
C THR A 10 2.69 21.74 8.48
N ARG A 11 3.78 21.49 7.74
CA ARG A 11 4.22 22.40 6.67
C ARG A 11 3.12 22.53 5.60
N SER A 12 3.07 23.66 4.90
CA SER A 12 2.03 23.84 3.87
C SER A 12 2.13 22.77 2.77
N PRO A 13 0.99 22.38 2.16
CA PRO A 13 1.01 21.45 1.02
C PRO A 13 1.95 21.91 -0.10
N ASP A 14 1.95 23.20 -0.43
CA ASP A 14 2.82 23.77 -1.47
C ASP A 14 4.30 23.65 -1.11
N SER A 15 4.66 23.94 0.15
CA SER A 15 6.05 23.78 0.60
C SER A 15 6.51 22.32 0.55
N ARG A 16 5.62 21.38 0.91
CA ARG A 16 5.89 19.94 0.80
C ARG A 16 6.08 19.52 -0.64
N GLU A 17 5.19 19.97 -1.52
CA GLU A 17 5.23 19.63 -2.95
C GLU A 17 6.52 20.16 -3.58
N ALA A 18 6.88 21.43 -3.30
CA ALA A 18 8.13 22.03 -3.80
C ALA A 18 9.38 21.27 -3.30
N ASP A 19 9.40 20.86 -2.02
CA ASP A 19 10.50 20.06 -1.46
C ASP A 19 10.61 18.70 -2.15
N LEU A 20 9.52 17.96 -2.20
CA LEU A 20 9.52 16.61 -2.80
C LEU A 20 9.89 16.67 -4.28
N CYS A 21 9.29 17.57 -5.06
CA CYS A 21 9.62 17.74 -6.48
C CYS A 21 11.06 18.18 -6.69
N GLY A 22 11.56 19.09 -5.86
CA GLY A 22 12.95 19.53 -5.93
C GLY A 22 13.99 18.46 -5.62
N ARG A 23 13.60 17.42 -4.87
CA ARG A 23 14.45 16.25 -4.53
C ARG A 23 14.39 15.14 -5.57
N LEU A 24 13.37 15.10 -6.44
CA LEU A 24 13.22 14.04 -7.46
C LEU A 24 14.45 13.87 -8.37
N PRO A 25 15.05 14.95 -8.94
CA PRO A 25 16.23 14.80 -9.77
C PRO A 25 17.37 14.06 -9.08
N GLY A 26 17.63 14.41 -7.82
CA GLY A 26 18.68 13.75 -7.01
C GLY A 26 18.37 12.31 -6.71
N LEU A 27 17.11 11.98 -6.41
CA LEU A 27 16.66 10.61 -6.17
C LEU A 27 16.82 9.73 -7.41
N VAL A 28 16.36 10.23 -8.58
CA VAL A 28 16.48 9.51 -9.85
C VAL A 28 17.95 9.33 -10.23
N ALA A 29 18.80 10.35 -10.05
CA ALA A 29 20.23 10.24 -10.28
C ALA A 29 20.88 9.18 -9.36
N ALA A 30 20.51 9.12 -8.08
CA ALA A 30 20.98 8.09 -7.15
C ALA A 30 20.54 6.70 -7.60
N ALA A 31 19.27 6.54 -7.98
CA ALA A 31 18.73 5.26 -8.48
C ALA A 31 19.51 4.79 -9.73
N LEU A 32 19.80 5.67 -10.67
CA LEU A 32 20.55 5.33 -11.89
C LEU A 32 21.99 4.85 -11.62
N ASN A 33 22.53 4.93 -10.41
CA ASN A 33 23.78 4.26 -10.05
C ASN A 33 23.62 2.74 -9.93
N ALA A 34 22.40 2.24 -9.68
CA ALA A 34 22.09 0.82 -9.59
C ALA A 34 21.73 0.24 -10.98
N PRO A 35 22.29 -0.94 -11.35
CA PRO A 35 22.11 -1.50 -12.69
C PRO A 35 20.66 -1.78 -13.07
N ALA A 36 19.84 -2.24 -12.11
CA ALA A 36 18.44 -2.56 -12.38
C ALA A 36 17.64 -1.31 -12.69
N TRP A 37 17.88 -0.20 -12.01
CA TRP A 37 17.21 1.06 -12.30
C TRP A 37 17.56 1.59 -13.69
N ARG A 38 18.82 1.48 -14.13
CA ARG A 38 19.20 1.84 -15.51
C ARG A 38 18.45 1.02 -16.55
N ARG A 39 18.34 -0.30 -16.33
CA ARG A 39 17.58 -1.17 -17.23
C ARG A 39 16.10 -0.83 -17.25
N HIS A 40 15.53 -0.51 -16.07
CA HIS A 40 14.11 -0.24 -15.93
C HIS A 40 13.68 1.13 -16.46
N LEU A 41 14.44 2.18 -16.13
CA LEU A 41 14.12 3.56 -16.51
C LEU A 41 14.61 3.93 -17.92
N GLY A 42 15.62 3.21 -18.44
CA GLY A 42 16.24 3.51 -19.72
C GLY A 42 17.14 4.74 -19.68
N ASP A 43 17.38 5.32 -20.85
CA ASP A 43 18.21 6.53 -21.01
C ASP A 43 17.37 7.78 -20.77
N ILE A 44 17.34 8.22 -19.50
CA ILE A 44 16.61 9.42 -19.09
C ILE A 44 17.55 10.47 -18.49
N ASP A 45 17.24 11.75 -18.68
CA ASP A 45 17.89 12.84 -17.94
C ASP A 45 17.20 12.99 -16.57
N ALA A 46 17.88 12.56 -15.51
CA ALA A 46 17.35 12.64 -14.14
C ALA A 46 16.92 14.08 -13.77
N ARG A 47 17.58 15.11 -14.32
CA ARG A 47 17.29 16.53 -14.05
C ARG A 47 15.94 16.98 -14.62
N ALA A 48 15.42 16.26 -15.62
CA ALA A 48 14.11 16.54 -16.20
C ALA A 48 12.95 16.03 -15.33
N ILE A 49 13.22 15.18 -14.32
CA ILE A 49 12.19 14.60 -13.45
C ILE A 49 12.06 15.48 -12.20
N ASP A 50 11.43 16.63 -12.33
CA ASP A 50 11.31 17.67 -11.31
C ASP A 50 9.86 17.96 -10.87
N SER A 51 8.91 17.19 -11.34
CA SER A 51 7.48 17.36 -11.09
C SER A 51 6.75 16.02 -11.07
N ARG A 52 5.53 16.01 -10.51
CA ARG A 52 4.63 14.83 -10.57
C ARG A 52 4.30 14.44 -12.01
N ALA A 53 4.17 15.42 -12.90
CA ALA A 53 3.85 15.14 -14.30
C ALA A 53 4.99 14.39 -15.00
N GLU A 54 6.23 14.78 -14.78
CA GLU A 54 7.40 14.10 -15.34
C GLU A 54 7.61 12.74 -14.66
N LEU A 55 7.44 12.66 -13.32
CA LEU A 55 7.48 11.38 -12.60
C LEU A 55 6.45 10.39 -13.14
N ALA A 56 5.22 10.84 -13.42
CA ALA A 56 4.14 9.98 -13.94
C ALA A 56 4.43 9.37 -15.32
N ARG A 57 5.39 9.91 -16.07
CA ARG A 57 5.83 9.36 -17.37
C ARG A 57 6.80 8.19 -17.23
N LEU A 58 7.41 8.03 -16.04
CA LEU A 58 8.32 6.91 -15.81
C LEU A 58 7.54 5.60 -15.70
N PRO A 59 8.14 4.48 -16.11
CA PRO A 59 7.48 3.17 -16.03
C PRO A 59 7.22 2.78 -14.57
N LEU A 60 6.14 2.02 -14.33
CA LEU A 60 5.86 1.42 -13.04
C LEU A 60 6.76 0.21 -12.79
N LEU A 61 7.39 0.13 -11.62
CA LEU A 61 7.95 -1.12 -11.12
C LEU A 61 6.87 -1.83 -10.28
N ARG A 62 6.50 -3.04 -10.66
CA ARG A 62 5.48 -3.78 -9.90
C ARG A 62 6.12 -4.58 -8.78
N LYS A 63 5.60 -4.42 -7.57
CA LYS A 63 6.06 -5.21 -6.41
C LYS A 63 6.00 -6.72 -6.67
N GLY A 64 4.97 -7.20 -7.37
CA GLY A 64 4.85 -8.62 -7.73
C GLY A 64 5.99 -9.15 -8.61
N ASP A 65 6.64 -8.30 -9.40
CA ASP A 65 7.74 -8.70 -10.27
C ASP A 65 9.05 -8.87 -9.51
N LEU A 66 9.18 -8.26 -8.32
CA LEU A 66 10.40 -8.34 -7.50
C LEU A 66 10.78 -9.79 -7.16
N VAL A 67 9.80 -10.67 -6.93
CA VAL A 67 10.04 -12.09 -6.65
C VAL A 67 10.87 -12.75 -7.75
N SER A 68 10.46 -12.55 -9.01
CA SER A 68 11.15 -13.13 -10.17
C SER A 68 12.49 -12.43 -10.45
N LEU A 69 12.54 -11.12 -10.29
CA LEU A 69 13.74 -10.31 -10.50
C LEU A 69 14.83 -10.67 -9.48
N GLN A 70 14.48 -10.75 -8.19
CA GLN A 70 15.44 -11.11 -7.13
C GLN A 70 15.89 -12.58 -7.21
N LYS A 71 15.04 -13.48 -7.69
CA LYS A 71 15.42 -14.86 -7.97
C LYS A 71 16.42 -14.96 -9.12
N ALA A 72 16.27 -14.12 -10.15
CA ALA A 72 17.18 -14.09 -11.30
C ALA A 72 18.52 -13.44 -10.98
N GLU A 73 18.55 -12.41 -10.14
CA GLU A 73 19.74 -11.63 -9.76
C GLU A 73 19.75 -11.38 -8.23
N PRO A 74 20.15 -12.38 -7.41
CA PRO A 74 20.20 -12.23 -5.95
C PRO A 74 21.29 -11.25 -5.50
N PRO A 75 21.14 -10.63 -4.30
CA PRO A 75 20.00 -10.73 -3.39
C PRO A 75 18.87 -9.74 -3.71
N LEU A 76 19.14 -8.59 -4.33
CA LEU A 76 18.23 -7.45 -4.46
C LEU A 76 17.97 -7.05 -5.92
N ALA A 77 18.15 -7.97 -6.86
CA ALA A 77 17.92 -7.79 -8.29
C ALA A 77 18.72 -6.64 -8.93
N GLY A 78 19.79 -6.18 -8.26
CA GLY A 78 20.56 -5.02 -8.72
C GLY A 78 19.88 -3.67 -8.54
N PHE A 79 18.83 -3.58 -7.71
CA PHE A 79 18.15 -2.30 -7.39
C PHE A 79 18.89 -1.44 -6.37
N VAL A 80 19.96 -1.94 -5.78
CA VAL A 80 20.87 -1.18 -4.93
C VAL A 80 22.28 -1.14 -5.54
N HIS A 81 22.97 -0.03 -5.34
CA HIS A 81 24.34 0.12 -5.83
C HIS A 81 25.35 -0.63 -4.94
N SER A 82 25.12 -0.66 -3.63
CA SER A 82 26.00 -1.26 -2.63
C SER A 82 25.20 -1.79 -1.47
N LEU A 83 25.69 -2.83 -0.79
CA LEU A 83 25.13 -3.34 0.46
C LEU A 83 25.68 -2.64 1.72
N ALA A 84 26.73 -1.83 1.58
CA ALA A 84 27.41 -1.19 2.70
C ALA A 84 26.53 -0.27 3.58
N PRO A 85 25.49 0.45 3.05
CA PRO A 85 24.64 1.29 3.87
C PRO A 85 23.63 0.54 4.74
N PHE A 86 23.53 -0.80 4.61
CA PHE A 86 22.48 -1.56 5.26
C PHE A 86 22.98 -2.36 6.47
N GLY A 87 22.12 -2.42 7.50
CA GLY A 87 22.41 -3.15 8.73
C GLY A 87 21.79 -4.56 8.76
N ARG A 88 20.72 -4.78 8.02
CA ARG A 88 20.00 -6.07 7.97
C ARG A 88 19.41 -6.33 6.59
N LEU A 89 19.19 -7.62 6.32
CA LEU A 89 18.38 -8.09 5.18
C LEU A 89 17.20 -8.89 5.73
N PHE A 90 16.03 -8.63 5.19
CA PHE A 90 14.78 -9.32 5.54
C PHE A 90 14.23 -10.09 4.35
N THR A 91 13.24 -10.91 4.64
CA THR A 91 12.39 -11.54 3.63
C THR A 91 10.93 -11.39 4.04
N SER A 92 10.15 -10.72 3.22
CA SER A 92 8.70 -10.64 3.37
C SER A 92 7.99 -11.73 2.54
N PRO A 93 6.70 -11.98 2.80
CA PRO A 93 5.95 -12.96 2.01
C PRO A 93 5.98 -12.64 0.51
N GLY A 94 6.44 -13.66 -0.27
CA GLY A 94 6.61 -13.57 -1.74
C GLY A 94 7.50 -14.70 -2.25
N PRO A 95 8.77 -14.97 -1.86
CA PRO A 95 9.55 -14.11 -0.96
C PRO A 95 10.14 -12.88 -1.67
N ILE A 96 10.14 -11.75 -0.97
CA ILE A 96 10.80 -10.52 -1.40
C ILE A 96 11.87 -10.17 -0.36
N TYR A 97 13.09 -9.86 -0.82
CA TYR A 97 14.20 -9.50 0.05
C TYR A 97 14.32 -7.98 0.16
N GLU A 98 14.48 -7.49 1.38
CA GLU A 98 14.40 -6.08 1.72
C GLU A 98 15.57 -5.69 2.64
N PRO A 99 16.36 -4.66 2.29
CA PRO A 99 17.41 -4.15 3.16
C PRO A 99 16.86 -3.13 4.16
N GLU A 100 17.51 -3.02 5.31
CA GLU A 100 17.24 -1.99 6.32
C GLU A 100 18.42 -1.04 6.43
N GLY A 101 18.17 0.26 6.30
CA GLY A 101 19.15 1.31 6.52
C GLY A 101 19.63 1.42 7.97
N LEU A 102 20.76 2.10 8.19
CA LEU A 102 21.42 2.19 9.49
C LEU A 102 20.94 3.32 10.39
N HIS A 103 20.00 4.17 9.94
CA HIS A 103 19.48 5.27 10.76
C HIS A 103 18.38 4.84 11.75
N ASP A 104 18.02 5.71 12.69
CA ASP A 104 17.21 5.33 13.88
C ASP A 104 15.77 4.86 13.58
N ASP A 105 15.10 5.39 12.55
CA ASP A 105 13.75 4.98 12.14
C ASP A 105 13.70 4.79 10.61
N PRO A 106 14.40 3.77 10.08
CA PRO A 106 14.54 3.58 8.64
C PRO A 106 13.20 3.30 7.92
N TRP A 107 12.22 2.88 8.68
CA TRP A 107 10.90 2.54 8.16
C TRP A 107 9.85 3.64 8.37
N ARG A 108 10.22 4.79 8.96
CA ARG A 108 9.35 5.96 9.20
C ARG A 108 8.11 5.64 10.05
N ALA A 109 8.19 4.64 10.95
CA ALA A 109 7.07 4.20 11.77
C ALA A 109 6.81 5.13 12.96
N GLY A 110 7.77 5.95 13.38
CA GLY A 110 7.65 6.83 14.53
C GLY A 110 6.48 7.81 14.43
N ARG A 111 6.23 8.39 13.24
CA ARG A 111 5.09 9.29 13.01
C ARG A 111 3.75 8.60 13.21
N ALA A 112 3.61 7.35 12.73
CA ALA A 112 2.40 6.57 12.90
C ALA A 112 2.13 6.28 14.39
N ILE A 113 3.15 5.86 15.11
CA ILE A 113 3.07 5.55 16.54
C ILE A 113 2.74 6.81 17.35
N PHE A 114 3.39 7.93 17.04
CA PHE A 114 3.10 9.22 17.68
C PHE A 114 1.68 9.72 17.39
N ALA A 115 1.22 9.59 16.14
CA ALA A 115 -0.13 9.99 15.73
C ALA A 115 -1.22 9.15 16.40
N ALA A 116 -0.92 7.90 16.76
CA ALA A 116 -1.78 7.04 17.58
C ALA A 116 -1.87 7.49 19.05
N GLY A 117 -1.19 8.58 19.43
CA GLY A 117 -1.21 9.13 20.79
C GLY A 117 -0.18 8.53 21.73
N VAL A 118 0.75 7.73 21.23
CA VAL A 118 1.86 7.16 22.02
C VAL A 118 2.91 8.23 22.28
N ARG A 119 3.51 8.23 23.45
CA ARG A 119 4.45 9.27 23.90
C ARG A 119 5.67 8.65 24.58
N ARG A 120 6.70 9.48 24.75
CA ARG A 120 7.91 9.12 25.49
C ARG A 120 7.55 8.51 26.84
N GLY A 121 8.14 7.35 27.15
CA GLY A 121 7.92 6.63 28.40
C GLY A 121 6.76 5.63 28.37
N ASP A 122 5.94 5.62 27.31
CA ASP A 122 4.98 4.53 27.09
C ASP A 122 5.71 3.18 26.90
N ILE A 123 5.04 2.10 27.30
CA ILE A 123 5.54 0.73 27.09
C ILE A 123 4.73 0.10 25.95
N VAL A 124 5.42 -0.34 24.92
CA VAL A 124 4.82 -0.93 23.72
C VAL A 124 5.03 -2.44 23.71
N LEU A 125 3.96 -3.21 23.77
CA LEU A 125 3.98 -4.65 23.50
C LEU A 125 3.98 -4.84 21.96
N ASN A 126 5.14 -5.18 21.41
CA ASN A 126 5.28 -5.38 19.97
C ASN A 126 5.19 -6.87 19.62
N THR A 127 4.08 -7.24 18.98
CA THR A 127 3.77 -8.62 18.63
C THR A 127 4.01 -8.94 17.15
N PHE A 128 4.52 -7.99 16.36
CA PHE A 128 4.99 -8.29 15.02
C PHE A 128 6.19 -9.24 15.05
N SER A 129 6.34 -10.05 14.01
CA SER A 129 7.45 -11.00 13.91
C SER A 129 8.80 -10.28 13.82
N TYR A 130 9.75 -10.75 14.63
CA TYR A 130 11.16 -10.38 14.57
C TYR A 130 12.00 -11.38 13.76
N HIS A 131 11.38 -12.45 13.26
CA HIS A 131 12.05 -13.51 12.52
C HIS A 131 11.87 -13.31 11.01
N LEU A 132 12.96 -13.06 10.33
CA LEU A 132 13.10 -12.89 8.88
C LEU A 132 12.34 -11.68 8.29
N THR A 133 11.15 -11.34 8.78
CA THR A 133 10.35 -10.23 8.27
C THR A 133 10.67 -8.91 8.98
N PRO A 134 10.55 -7.74 8.32
CA PRO A 134 10.93 -6.46 8.92
C PRO A 134 9.92 -5.94 9.97
N GLY A 135 8.69 -6.47 10.02
CA GLY A 135 7.58 -5.89 10.79
C GLY A 135 7.88 -5.61 12.26
N GLY A 136 8.51 -6.58 12.96
CA GLY A 136 8.88 -6.41 14.37
C GLY A 136 9.89 -5.27 14.57
N LEU A 137 10.96 -5.27 13.79
CA LEU A 137 12.00 -4.25 13.88
C LEU A 137 11.53 -2.88 13.38
N MET A 138 10.64 -2.83 12.40
CA MET A 138 10.00 -1.60 11.91
C MET A 138 9.26 -0.87 13.03
N PHE A 139 8.34 -1.56 13.71
CA PHE A 139 7.57 -0.95 14.80
C PHE A 139 8.41 -0.75 16.07
N ASP A 140 9.44 -1.57 16.31
CA ASP A 140 10.43 -1.38 17.37
C ASP A 140 11.21 -0.07 17.18
N ALA A 141 11.80 0.12 16.00
CA ALA A 141 12.54 1.34 15.66
C ALA A 141 11.68 2.59 15.80
N GLY A 142 10.45 2.56 15.26
CA GLY A 142 9.52 3.67 15.36
C GLY A 142 9.10 3.98 16.79
N ALA A 143 8.84 2.97 17.63
CA ALA A 143 8.51 3.17 19.04
C ALA A 143 9.69 3.77 19.84
N ARG A 144 10.92 3.30 19.56
CA ARG A 144 12.13 3.86 20.16
C ARG A 144 12.41 5.29 19.70
N ALA A 145 12.12 5.64 18.45
CA ALA A 145 12.22 7.00 17.94
C ALA A 145 11.26 7.97 18.66
N VAL A 146 10.08 7.49 19.10
CA VAL A 146 9.16 8.24 19.98
C VAL A 146 9.69 8.34 21.42
N GLY A 147 10.62 7.47 21.81
CA GLY A 147 11.17 7.38 23.18
C GLY A 147 10.44 6.40 24.09
N CYS A 148 9.79 5.38 23.50
CA CYS A 148 9.09 4.33 24.24
C CYS A 148 10.05 3.20 24.67
N LEU A 149 9.60 2.42 25.67
CA LEU A 149 10.15 1.11 25.99
C LEU A 149 9.42 0.06 25.14
N VAL A 150 10.15 -0.87 24.56
CA VAL A 150 9.56 -1.91 23.70
C VAL A 150 9.73 -3.28 24.36
N ILE A 151 8.63 -4.04 24.41
CA ILE A 151 8.61 -5.46 24.75
C ILE A 151 8.57 -6.21 23.42
N PRO A 152 9.66 -6.86 22.98
CA PRO A 152 9.75 -7.54 21.69
C PRO A 152 9.12 -8.94 21.77
N ALA A 153 7.79 -9.00 21.90
CA ALA A 153 7.05 -10.23 22.18
C ALA A 153 6.95 -11.18 20.97
N GLY A 154 6.84 -10.62 19.75
CA GLY A 154 6.61 -11.42 18.56
C GLY A 154 5.20 -12.06 18.52
N PRO A 155 4.87 -12.83 17.47
CA PRO A 155 3.59 -13.49 17.35
C PRO A 155 3.51 -14.79 18.19
N GLY A 156 2.28 -15.20 18.56
CA GLY A 156 2.03 -16.44 19.30
C GLY A 156 2.33 -16.34 20.80
N ASN A 157 2.55 -17.47 21.48
CA ASN A 157 2.86 -17.56 22.91
C ASN A 157 1.87 -16.78 23.81
N THR A 158 0.57 -16.89 23.53
CA THR A 158 -0.51 -16.09 24.13
C THR A 158 -0.43 -16.05 25.67
N GLU A 159 -0.28 -17.20 26.35
CA GLU A 159 -0.21 -17.26 27.81
C GLU A 159 0.98 -16.48 28.37
N GLN A 160 2.17 -16.66 27.77
CA GLN A 160 3.36 -15.93 28.19
C GLN A 160 3.18 -14.42 27.97
N GLN A 161 2.54 -14.02 26.88
CA GLN A 161 2.27 -12.60 26.62
C GLN A 161 1.29 -12.01 27.64
N LEU A 162 0.27 -12.77 28.08
CA LEU A 162 -0.63 -12.35 29.13
C LEU A 162 0.10 -12.19 30.48
N ASP A 163 1.04 -13.07 30.80
CA ASP A 163 1.89 -12.92 32.00
C ASP A 163 2.73 -11.64 31.93
N VAL A 164 3.36 -11.40 30.79
CA VAL A 164 4.14 -10.18 30.52
C VAL A 164 3.27 -8.93 30.60
N MET A 165 2.05 -8.95 30.05
CA MET A 165 1.12 -7.82 30.15
C MET A 165 0.72 -7.52 31.60
N ALA A 166 0.46 -8.54 32.39
CA ALA A 166 0.11 -8.39 33.80
C ALA A 166 1.27 -7.81 34.63
N GLN A 167 2.51 -8.18 34.32
CA GLN A 167 3.70 -7.77 35.08
C GLN A 167 4.28 -6.43 34.61
N LEU A 168 4.44 -6.24 33.30
CA LEU A 168 5.09 -5.05 32.73
C LEU A 168 4.11 -3.94 32.35
N LYS A 169 2.81 -4.23 32.38
CA LYS A 169 1.70 -3.27 32.18
C LYS A 169 1.89 -2.37 30.95
N PRO A 170 2.06 -2.95 29.72
CA PRO A 170 2.18 -2.14 28.51
C PRO A 170 0.95 -1.25 28.34
N THR A 171 1.18 -0.01 27.87
CA THR A 171 0.12 0.96 27.60
C THR A 171 -0.35 0.90 26.16
N THR A 172 0.49 0.35 25.28
CA THR A 172 0.29 0.32 23.83
C THR A 172 0.60 -1.07 23.27
N TYR A 173 -0.23 -1.50 22.33
CA TYR A 173 -0.02 -2.69 21.51
C TYR A 173 0.49 -2.28 20.11
N ALA A 174 1.42 -3.03 19.54
CA ALA A 174 1.78 -2.99 18.14
C ALA A 174 1.70 -4.41 17.56
N GLY A 175 0.93 -4.61 16.48
CA GLY A 175 0.72 -5.93 15.91
C GLY A 175 -0.45 -5.99 14.93
N THR A 176 -0.89 -7.21 14.57
CA THR A 176 -2.08 -7.37 13.75
C THR A 176 -3.36 -7.24 14.57
N PRO A 177 -4.45 -6.70 14.01
CA PRO A 177 -5.68 -6.46 14.77
C PRO A 177 -6.38 -7.75 15.23
N ASP A 178 -6.26 -8.83 14.48
CA ASP A 178 -6.77 -10.17 14.82
C ASP A 178 -6.02 -10.76 16.01
N PHE A 179 -4.69 -10.64 16.09
CA PHE A 179 -3.93 -11.14 17.21
C PHE A 179 -4.17 -10.31 18.49
N LEU A 180 -4.41 -9.00 18.38
CA LEU A 180 -4.90 -8.19 19.49
C LEU A 180 -6.20 -8.76 20.06
N LYS A 181 -7.16 -9.08 19.18
CA LYS A 181 -8.43 -9.70 19.61
C LYS A 181 -8.20 -11.02 20.33
N ILE A 182 -7.33 -11.89 19.79
CA ILE A 182 -6.98 -13.18 20.43
C ILE A 182 -6.44 -12.97 21.84
N LEU A 183 -5.51 -12.03 22.05
CA LEU A 183 -4.97 -11.71 23.37
C LEU A 183 -6.06 -11.22 24.33
N LEU A 184 -6.94 -10.32 23.88
CA LEU A 184 -8.02 -9.77 24.69
C LEU A 184 -9.08 -10.84 25.05
N ASP A 185 -9.39 -11.76 24.15
CA ASP A 185 -10.32 -12.87 24.39
C ASP A 185 -9.72 -13.85 25.40
N ALA A 186 -8.46 -14.20 25.24
CA ALA A 186 -7.75 -15.09 26.18
C ALA A 186 -7.61 -14.45 27.58
N ALA A 187 -7.34 -13.15 27.65
CA ALA A 187 -7.30 -12.40 28.91
C ALA A 187 -8.65 -12.45 29.64
N ALA A 188 -9.74 -12.21 28.90
CA ALA A 188 -11.09 -12.25 29.49
C ALA A 188 -11.46 -13.65 29.96
N ALA A 189 -11.16 -14.70 29.19
CA ALA A 189 -11.43 -16.09 29.56
C ALA A 189 -10.60 -16.55 30.77
N GLY A 190 -9.34 -16.08 30.91
CA GLY A 190 -8.44 -16.41 32.02
C GLY A 190 -8.52 -15.47 33.20
N GLY A 191 -9.41 -14.47 33.20
CA GLY A 191 -9.50 -13.46 34.26
C GLY A 191 -8.22 -12.63 34.45
N ARG A 192 -7.44 -12.42 33.37
CA ARG A 192 -6.15 -11.72 33.40
C ARG A 192 -6.37 -10.22 33.24
N ASP A 193 -5.71 -9.42 34.08
CA ASP A 193 -5.76 -7.96 33.99
C ASP A 193 -4.85 -7.44 32.85
N VAL A 194 -5.47 -6.85 31.84
CA VAL A 194 -4.81 -6.18 30.70
C VAL A 194 -5.27 -4.71 30.60
N SER A 195 -5.82 -4.15 31.64
CA SER A 195 -6.42 -2.79 31.70
C SER A 195 -5.40 -1.67 31.51
N SER A 196 -4.11 -1.95 31.61
CA SER A 196 -3.04 -1.00 31.27
C SER A 196 -3.03 -0.66 29.78
N LEU A 197 -3.50 -1.58 28.92
CA LEU A 197 -3.52 -1.40 27.47
C LEU A 197 -4.63 -0.44 27.06
N ARG A 198 -4.28 0.69 26.50
CA ARG A 198 -5.22 1.76 26.12
C ARG A 198 -5.15 2.13 24.64
N ARG A 199 -4.05 1.82 23.97
CA ARG A 199 -3.80 2.17 22.56
C ARG A 199 -3.31 0.96 21.78
N ALA A 200 -3.54 1.00 20.48
CA ALA A 200 -2.96 0.03 19.57
C ALA A 200 -2.56 0.68 18.24
N CYS A 201 -1.40 0.30 17.72
CA CYS A 201 -0.97 0.57 16.36
C CYS A 201 -1.09 -0.74 15.57
N VAL A 202 -2.07 -0.84 14.67
CA VAL A 202 -2.36 -2.09 13.96
C VAL A 202 -2.01 -2.00 12.49
N SER A 203 -1.43 -3.08 11.95
CA SER A 203 -1.05 -3.19 10.54
C SER A 203 -1.00 -4.66 10.10
N GLY A 204 -0.74 -4.91 8.82
CA GLY A 204 -0.47 -6.24 8.27
C GLY A 204 -1.69 -7.15 8.09
N ALA A 205 -2.88 -6.74 8.53
CA ALA A 205 -4.12 -7.47 8.34
C ALA A 205 -5.31 -6.49 8.22
N ALA A 206 -6.44 -6.99 7.72
CA ALA A 206 -7.66 -6.20 7.60
C ALA A 206 -8.18 -5.80 9.00
N PHE A 207 -8.63 -4.54 9.12
CA PHE A 207 -9.22 -4.01 10.35
C PHE A 207 -10.63 -3.49 10.05
N PRO A 208 -11.62 -4.39 9.89
CA PRO A 208 -12.98 -4.01 9.51
C PRO A 208 -13.69 -3.23 10.62
N PRO A 209 -14.72 -2.42 10.29
CA PRO A 209 -15.43 -1.58 11.25
C PRO A 209 -16.01 -2.35 12.46
N SER A 210 -16.43 -3.60 12.26
CA SER A 210 -16.91 -4.47 13.35
C SER A 210 -15.84 -4.76 14.40
N LEU A 211 -14.61 -5.08 13.95
CA LEU A 211 -13.47 -5.34 14.85
C LEU A 211 -12.99 -4.04 15.50
N GLN A 212 -12.99 -2.91 14.76
CA GLN A 212 -12.69 -1.59 15.33
C GLN A 212 -13.64 -1.25 16.49
N ALA A 213 -14.95 -1.42 16.28
CA ALA A 213 -15.96 -1.18 17.30
C ALA A 213 -15.82 -2.12 18.51
N GLU A 214 -15.46 -3.38 18.29
CA GLU A 214 -15.24 -4.34 19.37
C GLU A 214 -14.04 -3.95 20.24
N ILE A 215 -12.89 -3.65 19.62
CA ILE A 215 -11.68 -3.23 20.34
C ILE A 215 -11.92 -1.92 21.10
N LYS A 216 -12.63 -0.97 20.51
CA LYS A 216 -13.01 0.28 21.15
C LYS A 216 -13.90 0.06 22.39
N ARG A 217 -14.87 -0.85 22.31
CA ARG A 217 -15.71 -1.22 23.47
C ARG A 217 -14.91 -1.83 24.62
N ARG A 218 -13.75 -2.44 24.34
CA ARG A 218 -12.81 -2.96 25.35
C ARG A 218 -11.87 -1.88 25.91
N GLY A 219 -12.09 -0.60 25.57
CA GLY A 219 -11.35 0.54 26.08
C GLY A 219 -10.04 0.85 25.37
N ILE A 220 -9.80 0.28 24.19
CA ILE A 220 -8.56 0.45 23.43
C ILE A 220 -8.82 1.30 22.18
N ASP A 221 -8.06 2.39 22.05
CA ASP A 221 -8.00 3.22 20.85
C ASP A 221 -6.98 2.62 19.88
N ALA A 222 -7.46 1.89 18.86
CA ALA A 222 -6.62 1.29 17.85
C ALA A 222 -6.56 2.17 16.60
N TYR A 223 -5.37 2.34 16.02
CA TYR A 223 -5.07 3.15 14.85
C TYR A 223 -4.37 2.31 13.79
N GLN A 224 -4.81 2.48 12.54
CA GLN A 224 -4.26 1.72 11.41
C GLN A 224 -2.97 2.36 10.88
N THR A 225 -2.04 1.51 10.48
CA THR A 225 -0.86 1.89 9.72
C THR A 225 -0.83 1.08 8.43
N TYR A 226 -0.77 1.75 7.30
CA TYR A 226 -0.50 1.14 6.00
C TYR A 226 1.00 1.12 5.78
N ALA A 227 1.57 -0.07 5.87
CA ALA A 227 3.00 -0.31 5.76
C ALA A 227 3.29 -1.53 4.91
N THR A 228 4.44 -1.54 4.24
CA THR A 228 4.95 -2.67 3.48
C THR A 228 6.39 -2.97 3.84
N GLY A 229 6.86 -4.19 3.59
CA GLY A 229 8.25 -4.56 3.85
C GLY A 229 9.25 -3.75 3.05
N ASP A 230 8.91 -3.39 1.80
CA ASP A 230 9.79 -2.65 0.90
C ASP A 230 9.92 -1.16 1.27
N LEU A 231 8.82 -0.56 1.74
CA LEU A 231 8.71 0.89 1.90
C LEU A 231 8.63 1.33 3.36
N GLY A 232 8.35 0.42 4.28
CA GLY A 232 8.01 0.80 5.64
C GLY A 232 6.63 1.45 5.73
N CYS A 233 6.47 2.43 6.63
CA CYS A 233 5.24 3.18 6.79
C CYS A 233 4.98 4.07 5.56
N VAL A 234 3.85 3.83 4.89
CA VAL A 234 3.38 4.61 3.74
C VAL A 234 2.33 5.64 4.16
N ALA A 235 1.38 5.22 5.00
CA ALA A 235 0.35 6.10 5.52
C ALA A 235 -0.18 5.60 6.87
N TYR A 236 -0.72 6.49 7.68
CA TYR A 236 -1.16 6.19 9.03
C TYR A 236 -2.41 6.96 9.44
N GLU A 237 -3.19 6.36 10.30
CA GLU A 237 -4.38 6.98 10.90
C GLU A 237 -3.98 7.93 12.03
N SER A 238 -4.76 9.00 12.20
CA SER A 238 -4.64 9.91 13.33
C SER A 238 -5.92 9.93 14.16
N GLN A 239 -5.91 10.71 15.24
CA GLN A 239 -7.08 10.88 16.10
C GLN A 239 -8.32 11.44 15.36
N ALA A 240 -8.14 12.09 14.21
CA ALA A 240 -9.23 12.58 13.39
C ALA A 240 -10.10 11.46 12.77
N ARG A 241 -9.55 10.24 12.61
CA ARG A 241 -10.26 9.08 12.02
C ARG A 241 -10.81 9.33 10.61
N GLU A 242 -10.21 10.23 9.86
CA GLU A 242 -10.61 10.59 8.51
C GLU A 242 -9.60 10.15 7.46
N GLY A 243 -9.48 8.85 7.27
CA GLY A 243 -8.51 8.23 6.36
C GLY A 243 -7.10 8.15 6.92
N LEU A 244 -6.16 7.74 6.08
CA LEU A 244 -4.76 7.59 6.42
C LEU A 244 -3.95 8.75 5.80
N ILE A 245 -3.12 9.38 6.60
CA ILE A 245 -2.24 10.47 6.22
C ILE A 245 -0.96 9.86 5.64
N VAL A 246 -0.58 10.25 4.43
CA VAL A 246 0.69 9.82 3.81
C VAL A 246 1.85 10.32 4.66
N THR A 247 2.83 9.44 4.91
CA THR A 247 4.01 9.82 5.71
C THR A 247 4.91 10.81 4.97
N GLU A 248 5.79 11.50 5.69
CA GLU A 248 6.79 12.36 5.07
C GLU A 248 7.87 11.51 4.35
N ASP A 249 8.59 12.10 3.39
CA ASP A 249 9.58 11.44 2.54
C ASP A 249 9.01 10.31 1.67
N VAL A 250 7.73 10.42 1.35
CA VAL A 250 7.01 9.54 0.42
C VAL A 250 6.16 10.39 -0.50
N LEU A 251 6.25 10.13 -1.80
CA LEU A 251 5.34 10.66 -2.80
C LEU A 251 4.41 9.52 -3.23
N LEU A 252 3.12 9.69 -2.96
CA LEU A 252 2.10 8.70 -3.29
C LEU A 252 1.27 9.20 -4.48
N GLU A 253 1.07 8.29 -5.42
CA GLU A 253 0.17 8.44 -6.57
C GLU A 253 -0.96 7.43 -6.46
N ILE A 254 -2.16 7.81 -6.91
CA ILE A 254 -3.26 6.87 -7.19
C ILE A 254 -3.40 6.81 -8.69
N VAL A 255 -3.19 5.63 -9.26
CA VAL A 255 -3.13 5.46 -10.71
C VAL A 255 -4.14 4.44 -11.20
N ARG A 256 -4.49 4.52 -12.47
CA ARG A 256 -5.38 3.55 -13.11
C ARG A 256 -4.67 2.20 -13.24
N PRO A 257 -5.24 1.13 -12.68
CA PRO A 257 -4.66 -0.21 -12.84
C PRO A 257 -4.49 -0.57 -14.31
N GLY A 258 -3.29 -1.07 -14.66
CA GLY A 258 -2.94 -1.48 -16.02
C GLY A 258 -2.27 -0.39 -16.86
N THR A 259 -2.65 0.90 -16.75
CA THR A 259 -1.98 1.98 -17.50
C THR A 259 -0.89 2.67 -16.70
N GLY A 260 -1.10 2.87 -15.41
CA GLY A 260 -0.22 3.67 -14.56
C GLY A 260 -0.45 5.18 -14.64
N ASP A 261 -1.50 5.62 -15.35
CA ASP A 261 -1.88 7.03 -15.44
C ASP A 261 -2.54 7.49 -14.15
N PRO A 262 -2.23 8.69 -13.64
CA PRO A 262 -2.92 9.27 -12.50
C PRO A 262 -4.44 9.34 -12.72
N VAL A 263 -5.22 9.02 -11.68
CA VAL A 263 -6.68 9.12 -11.71
C VAL A 263 -7.17 10.47 -11.20
N ALA A 264 -8.43 10.79 -11.46
CA ALA A 264 -9.05 11.99 -10.92
C ALA A 264 -9.15 11.93 -9.37
N PRO A 265 -9.13 13.10 -8.68
CA PRO A 265 -9.30 13.13 -7.22
C PRO A 265 -10.56 12.39 -6.77
N GLY A 266 -10.42 11.48 -5.79
CA GLY A 266 -11.52 10.64 -5.26
C GLY A 266 -11.86 9.40 -6.09
N GLU A 267 -11.29 9.24 -7.28
CA GLU A 267 -11.37 7.98 -8.03
C GLU A 267 -10.50 6.91 -7.36
N VAL A 268 -10.99 5.67 -7.34
CA VAL A 268 -10.24 4.52 -6.82
C VAL A 268 -9.25 4.04 -7.86
N GLY A 269 -7.99 3.86 -7.44
CA GLY A 269 -6.92 3.36 -8.29
C GLY A 269 -5.87 2.61 -7.50
N GLU A 270 -4.84 2.14 -8.20
CA GLU A 270 -3.69 1.44 -7.62
C GLU A 270 -2.76 2.42 -6.92
N VAL A 271 -2.31 2.03 -5.72
CA VAL A 271 -1.33 2.80 -4.95
C VAL A 271 0.05 2.58 -5.54
N VAL A 272 0.68 3.69 -5.92
CA VAL A 272 2.06 3.75 -6.41
C VAL A 272 2.85 4.68 -5.51
N VAL A 273 4.06 4.27 -5.15
CA VAL A 273 4.88 5.01 -4.19
C VAL A 273 6.28 5.26 -4.73
N THR A 274 6.74 6.49 -4.57
CA THR A 274 8.14 6.88 -4.70
C THR A 274 8.67 7.21 -3.31
N SER A 275 9.72 6.51 -2.86
CA SER A 275 10.35 6.69 -1.54
C SER A 275 11.67 7.43 -1.67
N PHE A 276 11.87 8.47 -0.84
CA PHE A 276 13.06 9.32 -0.85
C PHE A 276 14.20 8.76 0.03
N ASP A 277 14.41 7.44 -0.05
CA ASP A 277 15.58 6.78 0.50
C ASP A 277 16.68 6.72 -0.57
N HIS A 278 17.81 7.40 -0.37
CA HIS A 278 18.87 7.46 -1.35
C HIS A 278 19.69 6.15 -1.46
N ASP A 279 19.71 5.35 -0.40
CA ASP A 279 20.44 4.08 -0.37
C ASP A 279 19.62 2.95 -1.00
N HIS A 280 18.27 3.05 -0.86
CA HIS A 280 17.31 2.12 -1.45
C HIS A 280 16.12 2.87 -2.06
N PRO A 281 16.34 3.64 -3.13
CA PRO A 281 15.28 4.41 -3.75
C PRO A 281 14.23 3.51 -4.39
N TRP A 282 12.97 3.80 -4.13
CA TRP A 282 11.88 3.23 -4.90
C TRP A 282 11.25 4.31 -5.76
N ILE A 283 11.25 4.12 -7.08
CA ILE A 283 10.64 5.03 -8.05
C ILE A 283 9.42 4.35 -8.64
N ARG A 284 8.24 4.93 -8.38
CA ARG A 284 6.95 4.45 -8.87
C ARG A 284 6.73 2.95 -8.63
N LEU A 285 6.95 2.48 -7.39
CA LEU A 285 6.66 1.11 -6.99
C LEU A 285 5.15 0.93 -6.86
N ALA A 286 4.56 0.12 -7.72
CA ALA A 286 3.15 -0.25 -7.70
C ALA A 286 2.93 -1.40 -6.72
N LEU A 287 2.15 -1.14 -5.66
CA LEU A 287 1.99 -2.06 -4.53
C LEU A 287 0.97 -3.17 -4.78
N GLY A 288 0.15 -3.02 -5.84
CA GLY A 288 -0.96 -3.93 -6.11
C GLY A 288 -2.13 -3.76 -5.14
N ASP A 289 -2.19 -2.66 -4.40
CA ASP A 289 -3.28 -2.30 -3.50
C ASP A 289 -4.12 -1.16 -4.09
N LEU A 290 -5.43 -1.16 -3.82
CA LEU A 290 -6.35 -0.10 -4.21
C LEU A 290 -6.57 0.88 -3.06
N SER A 291 -6.64 2.17 -3.42
CA SER A 291 -7.08 3.25 -2.53
C SER A 291 -7.67 4.41 -3.34
N ALA A 292 -8.09 5.47 -2.65
CA ALA A 292 -8.49 6.72 -3.26
C ALA A 292 -7.99 7.91 -2.43
N ALA A 293 -7.60 8.99 -3.09
CA ALA A 293 -7.25 10.23 -2.42
C ALA A 293 -8.47 10.87 -1.77
N LEU A 294 -8.30 11.39 -0.56
CA LEU A 294 -9.31 12.18 0.14
C LEU A 294 -9.01 13.68 -0.06
N PRO A 295 -10.04 14.52 -0.24
CA PRO A 295 -9.85 15.95 -0.39
C PRO A 295 -9.47 16.63 0.92
N GLY A 296 -8.79 17.76 0.81
CA GLY A 296 -8.47 18.64 1.92
C GLY A 296 -7.44 18.09 2.91
N VAL A 297 -7.12 18.90 3.92
CA VAL A 297 -6.19 18.55 5.00
C VAL A 297 -6.91 17.82 6.13
N SER A 298 -6.14 17.11 6.98
CA SER A 298 -6.71 16.43 8.13
C SER A 298 -7.15 17.42 9.22
N PRO A 299 -8.32 17.21 9.87
CA PRO A 299 -8.73 18.03 11.04
C PRO A 299 -7.74 17.98 12.20
N CYS A 300 -6.83 17.02 12.25
CA CYS A 300 -5.77 16.96 13.26
C CYS A 300 -4.62 17.95 13.01
N GLY A 301 -4.68 18.76 11.95
CA GLY A 301 -3.67 19.74 11.58
C GLY A 301 -2.53 19.22 10.70
N ARG A 302 -2.46 17.91 10.45
CA ARG A 302 -1.52 17.33 9.47
C ARG A 302 -1.97 17.67 8.07
N THR A 303 -1.04 18.13 7.26
CA THR A 303 -1.35 18.76 5.96
C THR A 303 -1.00 17.89 4.76
N ASN A 304 -0.39 16.71 4.97
CA ASN A 304 -0.09 15.83 3.87
C ASN A 304 -1.36 15.18 3.28
N MET A 305 -1.23 14.68 2.06
CA MET A 305 -2.27 13.92 1.36
C MET A 305 -2.86 12.84 2.26
N ARG A 306 -4.18 12.63 2.16
CA ARG A 306 -4.89 11.53 2.83
C ARG A 306 -5.42 10.54 1.81
N ILE A 307 -5.44 9.27 2.19
CA ILE A 307 -6.04 8.19 1.41
C ILE A 307 -7.12 7.48 2.24
N LYS A 308 -8.06 6.82 1.56
CA LYS A 308 -9.13 6.05 2.23
C LYS A 308 -8.62 4.85 3.02
N GLY A 309 -7.36 4.44 2.79
CA GLY A 309 -6.79 3.20 3.29
C GLY A 309 -6.92 2.07 2.27
N TRP A 310 -6.72 0.84 2.71
CA TRP A 310 -6.77 -0.33 1.85
C TRP A 310 -8.20 -0.62 1.40
N MET A 311 -8.44 -0.67 0.08
CA MET A 311 -9.74 -0.91 -0.54
C MET A 311 -9.78 -2.21 -1.36
N GLY A 312 -8.78 -3.07 -1.22
CA GLY A 312 -8.65 -4.31 -1.96
C GLY A 312 -7.36 -4.39 -2.77
N ARG A 313 -7.25 -5.43 -3.59
CA ARG A 313 -6.09 -5.67 -4.46
C ARG A 313 -6.35 -5.13 -5.86
N ALA A 314 -5.33 -4.50 -6.45
CA ALA A 314 -5.32 -4.07 -7.85
C ALA A 314 -4.96 -5.23 -8.80
N ASP A 315 -4.27 -6.26 -8.30
CA ASP A 315 -4.01 -7.48 -9.08
C ASP A 315 -5.30 -8.28 -9.22
N GLN A 316 -5.95 -8.06 -10.35
CA GLN A 316 -7.24 -8.65 -10.72
C GLN A 316 -7.04 -9.68 -11.83
N THR A 317 -5.84 -10.27 -11.93
CA THR A 317 -5.55 -11.31 -12.91
C THR A 317 -6.52 -12.48 -12.73
N THR A 318 -7.25 -12.83 -13.77
CA THR A 318 -8.26 -13.89 -13.77
C THR A 318 -7.96 -14.93 -14.83
N LYS A 319 -8.05 -16.22 -14.46
CA LYS A 319 -7.87 -17.32 -15.40
C LYS A 319 -9.21 -17.63 -16.09
N ILE A 320 -9.25 -17.49 -17.41
CA ILE A 320 -10.43 -17.70 -18.25
C ILE A 320 -10.09 -18.74 -19.32
N LYS A 321 -10.83 -19.85 -19.39
CA LYS A 321 -10.58 -20.94 -20.36
C LYS A 321 -9.10 -21.37 -20.42
N GLY A 322 -8.44 -21.42 -19.24
CA GLY A 322 -7.03 -21.84 -19.13
C GLY A 322 -5.99 -20.72 -19.36
N MET A 323 -6.37 -19.53 -19.81
CA MET A 323 -5.50 -18.40 -20.06
C MET A 323 -5.66 -17.30 -19.00
N PHE A 324 -4.57 -16.65 -18.63
CA PHE A 324 -4.62 -15.52 -17.73
C PHE A 324 -4.95 -14.23 -18.49
N VAL A 325 -5.97 -13.52 -18.02
CA VAL A 325 -6.30 -12.15 -18.48
C VAL A 325 -5.95 -11.19 -17.36
N ARG A 326 -5.25 -10.10 -17.73
CA ARG A 326 -4.69 -9.12 -16.79
C ARG A 326 -5.25 -7.72 -17.07
N PRO A 327 -5.27 -6.82 -16.07
CA PRO A 327 -5.70 -5.43 -16.22
C PRO A 327 -4.99 -4.69 -17.38
N GLU A 328 -3.71 -4.96 -17.62
CA GLU A 328 -2.92 -4.35 -18.69
C GLU A 328 -3.50 -4.67 -20.08
N GLN A 329 -4.09 -5.84 -20.26
CA GLN A 329 -4.72 -6.23 -21.51
C GLN A 329 -6.04 -5.47 -21.74
N VAL A 330 -6.80 -5.20 -20.68
CA VAL A 330 -7.99 -4.35 -20.74
C VAL A 330 -7.61 -2.90 -21.00
N ALA A 331 -6.54 -2.42 -20.37
CA ALA A 331 -6.00 -1.09 -20.61
C ALA A 331 -5.54 -0.89 -22.07
N GLU A 332 -4.94 -1.92 -22.68
CA GLU A 332 -4.55 -1.88 -24.10
C GLU A 332 -5.77 -1.77 -25.03
N VAL A 333 -6.93 -2.35 -24.66
CA VAL A 333 -8.18 -2.12 -25.40
C VAL A 333 -8.58 -0.65 -25.32
N ALA A 334 -8.57 -0.05 -24.11
CA ALA A 334 -8.90 1.37 -23.92
C ALA A 334 -7.97 2.28 -24.75
N ARG A 335 -6.67 1.97 -24.78
CA ARG A 335 -5.69 2.76 -25.53
C ARG A 335 -5.94 2.76 -27.05
N ARG A 336 -6.46 1.65 -27.59
CA ARG A 336 -6.79 1.54 -29.03
C ARG A 336 -8.13 2.15 -29.40
N HIS A 337 -8.97 2.42 -28.42
CA HIS A 337 -10.31 2.99 -28.56
C HIS A 337 -10.44 4.21 -27.65
N GLY A 338 -9.85 5.34 -28.03
CA GLY A 338 -9.76 6.55 -27.23
C GLY A 338 -11.10 7.25 -26.95
N GLU A 339 -12.18 6.82 -27.62
CA GLU A 339 -13.56 7.27 -27.40
C GLU A 339 -14.24 6.62 -26.17
N LEU A 340 -13.58 5.61 -25.58
CA LEU A 340 -14.11 4.88 -24.41
C LEU A 340 -13.72 5.56 -23.10
N GLY A 341 -14.64 5.53 -22.15
CA GLY A 341 -14.40 5.88 -20.74
C GLY A 341 -13.79 4.69 -19.97
N ARG A 342 -14.32 4.44 -18.76
CA ARG A 342 -13.89 3.31 -17.95
C ARG A 342 -14.31 1.98 -18.58
N LEU A 343 -13.47 0.97 -18.38
CA LEU A 343 -13.73 -0.40 -18.84
C LEU A 343 -13.75 -1.36 -17.64
N ARG A 344 -14.62 -2.38 -17.75
CA ARG A 344 -14.61 -3.52 -16.82
C ARG A 344 -14.85 -4.82 -17.57
N LEU A 345 -13.92 -5.74 -17.47
CA LEU A 345 -14.08 -7.10 -17.94
C LEU A 345 -14.77 -7.94 -16.86
N VAL A 346 -15.99 -8.40 -17.13
CA VAL A 346 -16.75 -9.26 -16.22
C VAL A 346 -16.63 -10.71 -16.69
N VAL A 347 -16.22 -11.59 -15.78
CA VAL A 347 -16.10 -13.01 -16.03
C VAL A 347 -17.23 -13.73 -15.29
N THR A 348 -18.05 -14.43 -16.05
CA THR A 348 -19.14 -15.27 -15.52
C THR A 348 -18.96 -16.71 -15.96
N ARG A 349 -19.84 -17.61 -15.50
CA ARG A 349 -19.84 -19.02 -15.89
C ARG A 349 -21.27 -19.48 -16.15
N GLU A 350 -21.46 -20.15 -17.30
CA GLU A 350 -22.68 -20.88 -17.61
C GLU A 350 -22.35 -22.37 -17.77
N GLY A 351 -22.87 -23.20 -16.85
CA GLY A 351 -22.43 -24.59 -16.77
C GLY A 351 -20.93 -24.69 -16.49
N GLU A 352 -20.20 -25.33 -17.40
CA GLU A 352 -18.72 -25.47 -17.30
C GLU A 352 -17.99 -24.48 -18.22
N ILE A 353 -18.70 -23.53 -18.85
CA ILE A 353 -18.12 -22.60 -19.81
C ILE A 353 -17.92 -21.23 -19.18
N ASP A 354 -16.67 -20.75 -19.11
CA ASP A 354 -16.37 -19.38 -18.76
C ASP A 354 -16.79 -18.42 -19.87
N LEU A 355 -17.53 -17.40 -19.49
CA LEU A 355 -17.94 -16.29 -20.35
C LEU A 355 -17.21 -15.00 -19.96
N MET A 356 -16.95 -14.15 -20.94
CA MET A 356 -16.24 -12.91 -20.76
C MET A 356 -17.01 -11.78 -21.45
N THR A 357 -17.37 -10.73 -20.69
CA THR A 357 -18.05 -9.54 -21.21
C THR A 357 -17.25 -8.30 -20.83
N LEU A 358 -16.83 -7.53 -21.85
CA LEU A 358 -16.22 -6.21 -21.63
C LEU A 358 -17.32 -5.16 -21.58
N LYS A 359 -17.55 -4.58 -20.41
CA LYS A 359 -18.39 -3.38 -20.23
C LYS A 359 -17.54 -2.15 -20.47
N ALA A 360 -17.94 -1.29 -21.40
CA ALA A 360 -17.20 -0.10 -21.80
C ALA A 360 -18.11 1.14 -21.73
N GLU A 361 -17.72 2.14 -20.98
CA GLU A 361 -18.41 3.42 -20.95
C GLU A 361 -18.16 4.17 -22.27
N CYS A 362 -19.24 4.61 -22.91
CA CYS A 362 -19.19 5.30 -24.20
C CYS A 362 -20.32 6.30 -24.33
N THR A 363 -20.01 7.49 -24.89
CA THR A 363 -21.03 8.54 -25.16
C THR A 363 -21.85 8.29 -26.40
N LEU A 364 -21.28 7.61 -27.40
CA LEU A 364 -21.92 7.35 -28.70
C LEU A 364 -21.85 5.85 -29.05
N PRO A 365 -22.70 5.02 -28.44
CA PRO A 365 -22.66 3.58 -28.68
C PRO A 365 -23.13 3.24 -30.10
N SER A 366 -22.43 2.29 -30.73
CA SER A 366 -22.82 1.74 -32.04
C SER A 366 -22.41 0.27 -32.16
N GLU A 367 -23.14 -0.48 -32.98
CA GLU A 367 -22.78 -1.89 -33.25
C GLU A 367 -21.40 -2.02 -33.93
N ALA A 368 -21.04 -1.06 -34.76
CA ALA A 368 -19.74 -1.04 -35.44
C ALA A 368 -18.61 -0.90 -34.39
N LEU A 369 -18.77 0.00 -33.43
CA LEU A 369 -17.81 0.19 -32.32
C LEU A 369 -17.73 -1.06 -31.46
N SER A 370 -18.87 -1.64 -31.07
CA SER A 370 -18.90 -2.88 -30.28
C SER A 370 -18.14 -4.03 -30.96
N ARG A 371 -18.32 -4.19 -32.27
CA ARG A 371 -17.57 -5.20 -33.05
C ARG A 371 -16.07 -4.92 -33.12
N ALA A 372 -15.68 -3.68 -33.37
CA ALA A 372 -14.27 -3.29 -33.39
C ALA A 372 -13.57 -3.54 -32.04
N ILE A 373 -14.25 -3.22 -30.93
CA ILE A 373 -13.74 -3.49 -29.57
C ILE A 373 -13.62 -5.01 -29.33
N ALA A 374 -14.60 -5.80 -29.74
CA ALA A 374 -14.57 -7.26 -29.59
C ALA A 374 -13.40 -7.91 -30.36
N GLU A 375 -13.12 -7.43 -31.57
CA GLU A 375 -11.97 -7.86 -32.36
C GLU A 375 -10.64 -7.47 -31.68
N THR A 376 -10.55 -6.24 -31.15
CA THR A 376 -9.40 -5.77 -30.40
C THR A 376 -9.18 -6.61 -29.13
N LEU A 377 -10.23 -6.85 -28.35
CA LEU A 377 -10.20 -7.67 -27.15
C LEU A 377 -9.70 -9.10 -27.46
N ARG A 378 -10.23 -9.71 -28.52
CA ARG A 378 -9.80 -11.03 -29.00
C ARG A 378 -8.35 -11.05 -29.47
N SER A 379 -7.93 -10.02 -30.17
CA SER A 379 -6.54 -9.88 -30.63
C SER A 379 -5.54 -9.86 -29.46
N ILE A 380 -5.89 -9.12 -28.37
CA ILE A 380 -5.03 -8.92 -27.22
C ILE A 380 -5.06 -10.12 -26.26
N THR A 381 -6.26 -10.60 -25.91
CA THR A 381 -6.42 -11.68 -24.92
C THR A 381 -6.33 -13.08 -25.50
N LYS A 382 -6.45 -13.23 -26.81
CA LYS A 382 -6.62 -14.49 -27.55
C LYS A 382 -7.92 -15.23 -27.19
N LEU A 383 -8.82 -14.56 -26.49
CA LEU A 383 -10.13 -15.07 -26.07
C LEU A 383 -11.24 -14.24 -26.71
N GLY A 384 -12.31 -14.90 -27.15
CA GLY A 384 -13.54 -14.22 -27.57
C GLY A 384 -14.39 -13.83 -26.37
N GLY A 385 -14.95 -12.62 -26.41
CA GLY A 385 -15.85 -12.09 -25.38
C GLY A 385 -16.92 -11.17 -25.99
N ALA A 386 -18.03 -10.99 -25.27
CA ALA A 386 -19.04 -9.99 -25.60
C ALA A 386 -18.55 -8.59 -25.22
N VAL A 387 -19.11 -7.56 -25.89
CA VAL A 387 -18.90 -6.14 -25.52
C VAL A 387 -20.24 -5.50 -25.27
N GLU A 388 -20.36 -4.88 -24.14
CA GLU A 388 -21.53 -4.10 -23.70
C GLU A 388 -21.14 -2.62 -23.59
N LEU A 389 -21.68 -1.77 -24.47
CA LEU A 389 -21.49 -0.33 -24.39
C LEU A 389 -22.51 0.25 -23.44
N ILE A 390 -22.04 0.97 -22.42
CA ILE A 390 -22.84 1.52 -21.34
C ILE A 390 -22.61 3.03 -21.22
N ALA A 391 -23.53 3.73 -20.54
CA ALA A 391 -23.44 5.17 -20.35
C ALA A 391 -22.21 5.55 -19.50
N PRO A 392 -21.57 6.72 -19.75
CA PRO A 392 -20.52 7.25 -18.90
C PRO A 392 -20.96 7.37 -17.43
N GLY A 393 -20.12 6.92 -16.51
CA GLY A 393 -20.39 6.91 -15.07
C GLY A 393 -21.23 5.72 -14.58
N ALA A 394 -21.60 4.77 -15.45
CA ALA A 394 -22.37 3.59 -15.07
C ALA A 394 -21.55 2.53 -14.31
N LEU A 395 -20.24 2.48 -14.51
CA LEU A 395 -19.37 1.56 -13.76
C LEU A 395 -19.13 2.07 -12.33
N PRO A 396 -19.21 1.18 -11.31
CA PRO A 396 -18.88 1.55 -9.94
C PRO A 396 -17.45 2.11 -9.81
N ASN A 397 -17.29 3.08 -8.92
CA ASN A 397 -15.96 3.62 -8.57
C ASN A 397 -15.31 2.77 -7.48
N ASP A 398 -14.91 1.54 -7.82
CA ASP A 398 -14.32 0.54 -6.91
C ASP A 398 -12.93 0.06 -7.37
N GLY A 399 -12.37 0.65 -8.42
CA GLY A 399 -11.06 0.32 -8.97
C GLY A 399 -10.96 -1.04 -9.68
N LYS A 400 -12.09 -1.74 -9.84
CA LYS A 400 -12.10 -3.03 -10.54
C LYS A 400 -12.07 -2.83 -12.05
N VAL A 401 -11.02 -3.33 -12.68
CA VAL A 401 -10.85 -3.45 -14.14
C VAL A 401 -11.28 -4.83 -14.62
N ILE A 402 -11.05 -5.87 -13.80
CA ILE A 402 -11.55 -7.24 -14.03
C ILE A 402 -12.38 -7.64 -12.81
N GLU A 403 -13.56 -8.15 -13.06
CA GLU A 403 -14.48 -8.69 -12.05
C GLU A 403 -14.74 -10.17 -12.32
N ASP A 404 -14.24 -11.03 -11.43
CA ASP A 404 -14.56 -12.45 -11.47
C ASP A 404 -15.88 -12.68 -10.70
N ALA A 405 -16.96 -12.73 -11.44
CA ALA A 405 -18.31 -12.93 -10.90
C ALA A 405 -18.74 -14.43 -10.90
N ARG A 406 -17.80 -15.36 -11.13
CA ARG A 406 -18.08 -16.77 -11.01
C ARG A 406 -18.29 -17.13 -9.54
N GLN A 407 -19.37 -17.86 -9.25
CA GLN A 407 -19.57 -18.38 -7.89
C GLN A 407 -18.42 -19.32 -7.53
N GLN A 408 -17.66 -18.97 -6.50
CA GLN A 408 -16.75 -19.93 -5.88
C GLN A 408 -17.59 -20.97 -5.14
N LYS A 409 -17.48 -22.23 -5.56
CA LYS A 409 -18.05 -23.38 -4.84
C LYS A 409 -17.18 -23.74 -3.66
#